data_b5f4076136250e8e27807ba802ad1012
#
_entry.id   b5f4076136250e8e27807ba802ad1012
#
_cell.length_a   1.000
_cell.length_b   1.000
_cell.length_c   1.000
_cell.angle_alpha   90.00
_cell.angle_beta   90.00
_cell.angle_gamma   90.00
#
_symmetry.space_group_name_H-M   'P 1'
#
loop_
_entity.id
_entity.type
_entity.pdbx_description
1 polymer ?
#
loop_
_entity_poly.entity_id
_entity_poly.type
_entity_poly.pdbx_seq_one_letter_code
_entity_poly.pdbx_strand_id
1 'polypeptide(L)'
;MRLAKSVILLFTIAFVVLSLAGAKENADSFSGKWVLDRHSPRPGDAPNDLETKIKQDNSGLMIESNFKEPDNGVVPLLYLGVMTDKLHLSTDGREQQSQIGPFMATFKSSMDGNKLTTEWAALIRGDQVQGHWVHTLSGDGKHLTLEISESSTQAQHAEATLYFVRK
;
A
#
# COMPACT_ATOMS: atom_id res chain seq x y z
N MET A 1 -45.73 68.39 -8.66
CA MET A 1 -45.95 66.94 -8.87
C MET A 1 -44.68 66.32 -9.31
N ARG A 2 -43.88 65.72 -8.42
CA ARG A 2 -42.64 64.96 -8.75
C ARG A 2 -42.68 63.71 -7.94
N LEU A 3 -42.80 62.55 -8.64
CA LEU A 3 -42.77 61.23 -8.10
C LEU A 3 -41.36 60.90 -7.70
N ALA A 4 -41.13 60.55 -6.44
CA ALA A 4 -39.89 59.93 -5.95
C ALA A 4 -39.91 58.44 -6.25
N LYS A 5 -38.96 57.96 -7.03
CA LYS A 5 -38.76 56.55 -7.26
C LYS A 5 -37.83 56.03 -6.16
N SER A 6 -38.35 55.25 -5.24
CA SER A 6 -37.60 54.51 -4.27
C SER A 6 -36.95 53.28 -4.95
N VAL A 7 -35.63 53.26 -5.03
CA VAL A 7 -34.85 52.09 -5.44
C VAL A 7 -34.55 51.26 -4.20
N ILE A 8 -35.21 50.11 -4.08
CA ILE A 8 -34.91 49.11 -3.06
C ILE A 8 -33.72 48.30 -3.57
N LEU A 9 -32.56 48.49 -2.95
CA LEU A 9 -31.35 47.72 -3.19
C LEU A 9 -31.41 46.43 -2.35
N LEU A 10 -31.79 45.32 -2.99
CA LEU A 10 -31.74 43.98 -2.38
C LEU A 10 -30.28 43.50 -2.33
N PHE A 11 -29.69 43.55 -1.15
CA PHE A 11 -28.42 42.89 -0.87
C PHE A 11 -28.67 41.37 -0.71
N THR A 12 -28.42 40.60 -1.75
CA THR A 12 -28.31 39.13 -1.67
C THR A 12 -26.96 38.76 -1.06
N ILE A 13 -26.97 38.45 0.23
CA ILE A 13 -25.82 37.85 0.90
C ILE A 13 -25.73 36.40 0.44
N ALA A 14 -24.81 36.12 -0.49
CA ALA A 14 -24.46 34.77 -0.85
C ALA A 14 -23.64 34.18 0.30
N PHE A 15 -24.26 33.33 1.10
CA PHE A 15 -23.59 32.48 2.07
C PHE A 15 -22.79 31.41 1.28
N VAL A 16 -21.50 31.65 1.08
CA VAL A 16 -20.58 30.62 0.62
C VAL A 16 -20.36 29.69 1.80
N VAL A 17 -21.12 28.59 1.85
CA VAL A 17 -20.84 27.47 2.72
C VAL A 17 -19.61 26.81 2.15
N LEU A 18 -18.43 27.16 2.67
CA LEU A 18 -17.21 26.35 2.49
C LEU A 18 -17.49 25.03 3.19
N SER A 19 -17.95 24.06 2.42
CA SER A 19 -17.92 22.66 2.84
C SER A 19 -16.45 22.27 3.02
N LEU A 20 -15.97 22.29 4.26
CA LEU A 20 -14.81 21.50 4.66
C LEU A 20 -15.22 20.02 4.47
N ALA A 21 -15.14 19.55 3.23
CA ALA A 21 -15.07 18.14 2.96
C ALA A 21 -13.75 17.66 3.58
N GLY A 22 -13.77 17.37 4.87
CA GLY A 22 -12.76 16.49 5.46
C GLY A 22 -12.72 15.28 4.54
N ALA A 23 -11.56 15.04 3.93
CA ALA A 23 -11.36 13.87 3.11
C ALA A 23 -11.73 12.68 4.00
N LYS A 24 -12.93 12.13 3.80
CA LYS A 24 -13.36 10.88 4.42
C LYS A 24 -12.38 9.86 3.87
N GLU A 25 -11.46 9.43 4.72
CA GLU A 25 -10.53 8.39 4.37
C GLU A 25 -11.38 7.23 3.84
N ASN A 26 -11.25 6.94 2.53
CA ASN A 26 -12.08 5.92 1.91
C ASN A 26 -11.74 4.60 2.58
N ALA A 27 -12.68 4.02 3.31
CA ALA A 27 -12.52 2.71 3.95
C ALA A 27 -12.10 1.63 2.94
N ASP A 28 -12.40 1.85 1.67
CA ASP A 28 -12.10 0.94 0.55
C ASP A 28 -10.75 1.22 -0.14
N SER A 29 -9.92 2.13 0.41
CA SER A 29 -8.62 2.48 -0.18
C SER A 29 -7.46 1.93 0.63
N PHE A 30 -6.48 1.36 -0.05
CA PHE A 30 -5.20 0.97 0.55
C PHE A 30 -4.35 2.18 0.97
N SER A 31 -4.68 3.38 0.50
CA SER A 31 -3.94 4.61 0.86
C SER A 31 -3.94 4.82 2.36
N GLY A 32 -2.77 5.10 2.91
CA GLY A 32 -2.62 5.34 4.34
C GLY A 32 -1.23 5.01 4.84
N LYS A 33 -1.07 5.18 6.14
CA LYS A 33 0.12 4.79 6.87
C LYS A 33 -0.21 3.54 7.69
N TRP A 34 0.55 2.49 7.46
CA TRP A 34 0.34 1.17 8.03
C TRP A 34 1.52 0.79 8.92
N VAL A 35 1.24 0.29 10.10
CA VAL A 35 2.26 -0.14 11.05
C VAL A 35 2.03 -1.59 11.39
N LEU A 36 3.10 -2.37 11.42
CA LEU A 36 3.04 -3.78 11.79
C LEU A 36 2.38 -3.94 13.17
N ASP A 37 1.35 -4.76 13.24
CA ASP A 37 0.68 -5.06 14.51
C ASP A 37 1.53 -5.99 15.37
N ARG A 38 2.01 -5.47 16.49
CA ARG A 38 2.86 -6.20 17.43
C ARG A 38 2.11 -7.24 18.27
N HIS A 39 0.78 -7.18 18.29
CA HIS A 39 -0.08 -8.08 19.05
C HIS A 39 -0.57 -9.28 18.23
N SER A 40 -0.44 -9.21 16.90
CA SER A 40 -0.79 -10.31 16.02
C SER A 40 0.32 -11.36 15.92
N PRO A 41 -0.01 -12.63 15.66
CA PRO A 41 0.98 -13.65 15.37
C PRO A 41 1.89 -13.21 14.21
N ARG A 42 3.19 -13.43 14.35
CA ARG A 42 4.16 -13.16 13.28
C ARG A 42 5.25 -14.23 13.26
N PRO A 43 5.84 -14.50 12.11
CA PRO A 43 7.03 -15.35 12.03
C PRO A 43 8.18 -14.77 12.85
N GLY A 44 9.01 -15.63 13.43
CA GLY A 44 10.09 -15.20 14.33
C GLY A 44 11.19 -14.37 13.67
N ASP A 45 11.30 -14.45 12.34
CA ASP A 45 12.23 -13.70 11.49
C ASP A 45 11.60 -12.46 10.83
N ALA A 46 10.32 -12.17 11.14
CA ALA A 46 9.66 -10.96 10.64
C ALA A 46 10.32 -9.69 11.20
N PRO A 47 10.37 -8.60 10.41
CA PRO A 47 10.95 -7.33 10.87
C PRO A 47 10.26 -6.84 12.14
N ASN A 48 11.05 -6.33 13.09
CA ASN A 48 10.53 -5.86 14.38
C ASN A 48 9.76 -4.53 14.25
N ASP A 49 10.25 -3.65 13.39
CA ASP A 49 9.67 -2.34 13.12
C ASP A 49 9.51 -2.19 11.61
N LEU A 50 8.29 -2.33 11.14
CA LEU A 50 7.92 -2.10 9.75
C LEU A 50 6.77 -1.11 9.71
N GLU A 51 6.99 -0.02 9.02
CA GLU A 51 6.00 0.97 8.69
C GLU A 51 5.92 1.10 7.18
N THR A 52 4.72 1.04 6.65
CA THR A 52 4.48 1.13 5.21
C THR A 52 3.51 2.26 4.92
N LYS A 53 3.87 3.14 4.01
CA LYS A 53 3.02 4.19 3.48
C LYS A 53 2.56 3.79 2.09
N ILE A 54 1.27 3.67 1.90
CA ILE A 54 0.67 3.34 0.61
C ILE A 54 -0.05 4.57 0.07
N LYS A 55 0.18 4.88 -1.20
CA LYS A 55 -0.61 5.81 -1.99
C LYS A 55 -1.21 5.04 -3.15
N GLN A 56 -2.51 5.10 -3.25
CA GLN A 56 -3.28 4.47 -4.33
C GLN A 56 -3.86 5.55 -5.22
N ASP A 57 -3.69 5.40 -6.53
CA ASP A 57 -4.32 6.22 -7.56
C ASP A 57 -4.81 5.33 -8.72
N ASN A 58 -5.24 5.96 -9.81
CA ASN A 58 -5.73 5.25 -10.99
C ASN A 58 -4.67 4.43 -11.73
N SER A 59 -3.38 4.67 -11.47
CA SER A 59 -2.27 3.95 -12.10
C SER A 59 -1.81 2.74 -11.29
N GLY A 60 -2.12 2.70 -9.99
CA GLY A 60 -1.72 1.61 -9.12
C GLY A 60 -1.44 2.04 -7.68
N LEU A 61 -0.56 1.29 -7.03
CA LEU A 61 -0.10 1.55 -5.68
C LEU A 61 1.38 1.95 -5.67
N MET A 62 1.67 3.04 -4.98
CA MET A 62 3.02 3.37 -4.56
C MET A 62 3.19 2.97 -3.10
N ILE A 63 4.09 2.05 -2.82
CA ILE A 63 4.38 1.52 -1.50
C ILE A 63 5.76 2.01 -1.08
N GLU A 64 5.83 2.73 0.02
CA GLU A 64 7.08 3.20 0.63
C GLU A 64 7.21 2.54 2.01
N SER A 65 8.24 1.73 2.20
CA SER A 65 8.46 1.00 3.45
C SER A 65 9.62 1.62 4.24
N ASN A 66 9.42 1.77 5.53
CA ASN A 66 10.45 2.15 6.49
C ASN A 66 10.58 1.03 7.52
N PHE A 67 11.77 0.48 7.66
CA PHE A 67 12.04 -0.68 8.51
C PHE A 67 13.41 -0.52 9.20
N LYS A 68 13.53 -1.18 10.33
CA LYS A 68 14.84 -1.33 10.95
C LYS A 68 15.52 -2.57 10.36
N GLU A 69 16.72 -2.39 9.83
CA GLU A 69 17.51 -3.51 9.37
C GLU A 69 17.72 -4.53 10.49
N PRO A 70 17.68 -5.84 10.17
CA PRO A 70 18.03 -6.88 11.13
C PRO A 70 19.45 -6.67 11.68
N ASP A 71 19.68 -6.99 12.94
CA ASP A 71 20.98 -6.78 13.60
C ASP A 71 22.15 -7.51 12.91
N ASN A 72 21.87 -8.56 12.17
CA ASN A 72 22.83 -9.32 11.35
C ASN A 72 23.04 -8.76 9.93
N GLY A 73 22.35 -7.66 9.57
CA GLY A 73 22.41 -7.04 8.24
C GLY A 73 21.83 -7.91 7.11
N VAL A 74 21.16 -9.02 7.43
CA VAL A 74 20.59 -9.96 6.44
C VAL A 74 19.08 -9.82 6.43
N VAL A 75 18.53 -9.31 5.33
CA VAL A 75 17.09 -9.35 5.08
C VAL A 75 16.73 -10.74 4.55
N PRO A 76 15.86 -11.49 5.24
CA PRO A 76 15.37 -12.75 4.72
C PRO A 76 14.73 -12.57 3.35
N LEU A 77 14.95 -13.50 2.44
CA LEU A 77 14.42 -13.44 1.07
C LEU A 77 12.90 -13.19 1.06
N LEU A 78 12.19 -13.89 1.94
CA LEU A 78 10.74 -13.78 2.12
C LEU A 78 10.23 -12.36 2.35
N TYR A 79 11.06 -11.48 2.94
CA TYR A 79 10.66 -10.09 3.21
C TYR A 79 11.31 -9.07 2.28
N LEU A 80 12.09 -9.51 1.30
CA LEU A 80 12.86 -8.60 0.45
C LEU A 80 11.96 -7.55 -0.23
N GLY A 81 10.81 -7.96 -0.73
CA GLY A 81 9.87 -7.04 -1.37
C GLY A 81 9.15 -6.11 -0.40
N VAL A 82 8.84 -6.62 0.80
CA VAL A 82 8.18 -5.82 1.85
C VAL A 82 9.14 -4.81 2.46
N MET A 83 10.43 -5.16 2.52
CA MET A 83 11.52 -4.32 3.02
C MET A 83 12.22 -3.53 1.91
N THR A 84 11.57 -3.32 0.78
CA THR A 84 12.04 -2.45 -0.30
C THR A 84 11.59 -1.02 -0.02
N ASP A 85 12.52 -0.05 -0.06
CA ASP A 85 12.25 1.35 0.29
C ASP A 85 11.08 1.93 -0.50
N LYS A 86 10.99 1.59 -1.78
CA LYS A 86 9.94 2.08 -2.66
C LYS A 86 9.59 1.08 -3.74
N LEU A 87 8.31 0.76 -3.84
CA LEU A 87 7.77 -0.14 -4.85
C LEU A 87 6.54 0.48 -5.51
N HIS A 88 6.48 0.45 -6.82
CA HIS A 88 5.30 0.79 -7.59
C HIS A 88 4.68 -0.47 -8.17
N LEU A 89 3.38 -0.68 -7.96
CA LEU A 89 2.60 -1.80 -8.48
C LEU A 89 1.45 -1.27 -9.33
N SER A 90 1.48 -1.53 -10.63
CA SER A 90 0.31 -1.33 -11.50
C SER A 90 -0.79 -2.34 -11.12
N THR A 91 -2.04 -1.90 -11.13
CA THR A 91 -3.19 -2.74 -10.73
C THR A 91 -4.03 -3.21 -11.91
N ASP A 92 -3.53 -3.01 -13.14
CA ASP A 92 -4.24 -3.32 -14.37
C ASP A 92 -3.96 -4.73 -14.94
N GLY A 93 -3.21 -5.55 -14.21
CA GLY A 93 -2.85 -6.91 -14.59
C GLY A 93 -1.74 -7.00 -15.64
N ARG A 94 -1.11 -5.89 -16.02
CA ARG A 94 0.02 -5.88 -16.94
C ARG A 94 1.32 -6.15 -16.20
N GLU A 95 2.25 -6.75 -16.93
CA GLU A 95 3.61 -6.90 -16.42
C GLU A 95 4.34 -5.56 -16.40
N GLN A 96 5.08 -5.33 -15.33
CA GLN A 96 5.94 -4.18 -15.17
C GLN A 96 7.26 -4.61 -14.52
N GLN A 97 8.31 -3.84 -14.75
CA GLN A 97 9.59 -4.03 -14.08
C GLN A 97 9.76 -2.99 -12.97
N SER A 98 10.23 -3.43 -11.83
CA SER A 98 10.59 -2.58 -10.70
C SER A 98 11.73 -3.18 -9.91
N GLN A 99 12.34 -2.40 -9.03
CA GLN A 99 13.38 -2.90 -8.14
C GLN A 99 12.78 -3.55 -6.89
N ILE A 100 13.37 -4.64 -6.45
CA ILE A 100 13.13 -5.31 -5.18
C ILE A 100 14.49 -5.41 -4.45
N GLY A 101 14.72 -4.53 -3.49
CA GLY A 101 16.06 -4.30 -2.98
C GLY A 101 17.04 -3.93 -4.11
N PRO A 102 18.19 -4.58 -4.24
CA PRO A 102 19.15 -4.32 -5.31
C PRO A 102 18.86 -5.05 -6.64
N PHE A 103 17.77 -5.82 -6.73
CA PHE A 103 17.47 -6.67 -7.88
C PHE A 103 16.34 -6.11 -8.73
N MET A 104 16.38 -6.37 -10.03
CA MET A 104 15.25 -6.11 -10.93
C MET A 104 14.28 -7.30 -10.87
N ALA A 105 13.01 -7.00 -10.73
CA ALA A 105 11.94 -7.98 -10.74
C ALA A 105 10.86 -7.60 -11.74
N THR A 106 10.17 -8.61 -12.26
CA THR A 106 8.96 -8.45 -13.06
C THR A 106 7.76 -8.68 -12.13
N PHE A 107 6.82 -7.77 -12.14
CA PHE A 107 5.60 -7.81 -11.33
C PHE A 107 4.37 -7.84 -12.21
N LYS A 108 3.36 -8.55 -11.75
CA LYS A 108 2.01 -8.54 -12.31
C LYS A 108 1.03 -8.45 -11.17
N SER A 109 0.30 -7.34 -11.09
CA SER A 109 -0.65 -7.12 -9.99
C SER A 109 -2.04 -6.85 -10.51
N SER A 110 -3.03 -7.34 -9.80
CA SER A 110 -4.45 -7.11 -10.08
C SER A 110 -5.19 -6.80 -8.79
N MET A 111 -6.17 -5.91 -8.90
CA MET A 111 -7.00 -5.50 -7.78
C MET A 111 -8.43 -5.96 -7.99
N ASP A 112 -9.02 -6.57 -6.96
CA ASP A 112 -10.42 -6.96 -6.90
C ASP A 112 -11.01 -6.50 -5.55
N GLY A 113 -11.77 -5.43 -5.58
CA GLY A 113 -12.33 -4.81 -4.39
C GLY A 113 -11.26 -4.43 -3.36
N ASN A 114 -11.32 -5.06 -2.20
CA ASN A 114 -10.39 -4.85 -1.09
C ASN A 114 -9.15 -5.77 -1.12
N LYS A 115 -8.91 -6.45 -2.23
CA LYS A 115 -7.82 -7.41 -2.38
C LYS A 115 -6.91 -7.03 -3.53
N LEU A 116 -5.60 -6.91 -3.26
CA LEU A 116 -4.55 -6.77 -4.26
C LEU A 116 -3.73 -8.05 -4.30
N THR A 117 -3.70 -8.69 -5.45
CA THR A 117 -2.86 -9.87 -5.70
C THR A 117 -1.69 -9.47 -6.58
N THR A 118 -0.48 -9.86 -6.20
CA THR A 118 0.77 -9.57 -6.91
C THR A 118 1.57 -10.84 -7.09
N GLU A 119 1.88 -11.17 -8.33
CA GLU A 119 2.87 -12.17 -8.70
C GLU A 119 4.16 -11.44 -9.09
N TRP A 120 5.32 -11.98 -8.71
CA TRP A 120 6.58 -11.41 -9.12
C TRP A 120 7.65 -12.50 -9.35
N ALA A 121 8.65 -12.17 -10.18
CA ALA A 121 9.78 -13.02 -10.45
C ALA A 121 11.07 -12.19 -10.58
N ALA A 122 12.16 -12.70 -10.05
CA ALA A 122 13.47 -12.08 -10.13
C ALA A 122 14.59 -13.13 -10.21
N LEU A 123 15.73 -12.70 -10.75
CA LEU A 123 16.99 -13.45 -10.63
C LEU A 123 17.79 -12.85 -9.48
N ILE A 124 17.88 -13.57 -8.36
CA ILE A 124 18.53 -13.13 -7.13
C ILE A 124 19.76 -13.98 -6.88
N ARG A 125 20.96 -13.38 -7.05
CA ARG A 125 22.26 -14.09 -6.86
C ARG A 125 22.38 -15.37 -7.69
N GLY A 126 21.79 -15.40 -8.89
CA GLY A 126 21.83 -16.56 -9.78
C GLY A 126 20.72 -17.59 -9.55
N ASP A 127 19.85 -17.37 -8.56
CA ASP A 127 18.69 -18.19 -8.29
C ASP A 127 17.41 -17.55 -8.86
N GLN A 128 16.55 -18.31 -9.52
CA GLN A 128 15.24 -17.85 -9.95
C GLN A 128 14.28 -17.91 -8.76
N VAL A 129 13.81 -16.74 -8.35
CA VAL A 129 12.86 -16.57 -7.25
C VAL A 129 11.54 -16.11 -7.82
N GLN A 130 10.48 -16.71 -7.34
CA GLN A 130 9.11 -16.33 -7.63
C GLN A 130 8.36 -16.07 -6.32
N GLY A 131 7.55 -15.03 -6.29
CA GLY A 131 6.74 -14.69 -5.13
C GLY A 131 5.30 -14.38 -5.50
N HIS A 132 4.44 -14.59 -4.54
CA HIS A 132 3.04 -14.26 -4.60
C HIS A 132 2.64 -13.55 -3.32
N TRP A 133 2.09 -12.35 -3.46
CA TRP A 133 1.63 -11.51 -2.34
C TRP A 133 0.15 -11.23 -2.46
N VAL A 134 -0.53 -11.30 -1.34
CA VAL A 134 -1.94 -10.94 -1.24
C VAL A 134 -2.12 -9.91 -0.14
N HIS A 135 -2.42 -8.68 -0.53
CA HIS A 135 -2.82 -7.63 0.40
C HIS A 135 -4.35 -7.65 0.51
N THR A 136 -4.87 -7.75 1.73
CA THR A 136 -6.31 -7.72 1.99
C THR A 136 -6.64 -6.62 2.99
N LEU A 137 -7.47 -5.67 2.58
CA LEU A 137 -7.97 -4.60 3.42
C LEU A 137 -9.22 -5.07 4.17
N SER A 138 -9.30 -4.83 5.47
CA SER A 138 -10.52 -5.11 6.24
C SER A 138 -11.68 -4.22 5.81
N GLY A 139 -12.92 -4.69 6.00
CA GLY A 139 -14.12 -3.93 5.60
C GLY A 139 -14.30 -2.60 6.35
N ASP A 140 -13.66 -2.40 7.50
CA ASP A 140 -13.62 -1.13 8.22
C ASP A 140 -12.45 -0.23 7.80
N GLY A 141 -11.58 -0.71 6.90
CA GLY A 141 -10.42 0.00 6.40
C GLY A 141 -9.30 0.23 7.41
N LYS A 142 -9.33 -0.43 8.58
CA LYS A 142 -8.38 -0.19 9.67
C LYS A 142 -7.27 -1.22 9.77
N HIS A 143 -7.44 -2.38 9.16
CA HIS A 143 -6.49 -3.48 9.18
C HIS A 143 -6.10 -3.86 7.76
N LEU A 144 -4.83 -4.18 7.56
CA LEU A 144 -4.29 -4.70 6.32
C LEU A 144 -3.56 -6.01 6.63
N THR A 145 -3.92 -7.07 5.93
CA THR A 145 -3.21 -8.35 5.98
C THR A 145 -2.38 -8.50 4.72
N LEU A 146 -1.13 -8.91 4.87
CA LEU A 146 -0.25 -9.26 3.77
C LEU A 146 0.18 -10.72 3.91
N GLU A 147 -0.32 -11.55 3.03
CA GLU A 147 0.12 -12.94 2.86
C GLU A 147 1.24 -12.97 1.83
N ILE A 148 2.34 -13.61 2.17
CA ILE A 148 3.54 -13.72 1.36
C ILE A 148 3.81 -15.19 1.14
N SER A 149 4.04 -15.60 -0.11
CA SER A 149 4.60 -16.90 -0.41
C SER A 149 5.70 -16.75 -1.45
N GLU A 150 6.80 -17.44 -1.25
CA GLU A 150 7.96 -17.39 -2.12
C GLU A 150 8.53 -18.78 -2.36
N SER A 151 9.07 -18.98 -3.55
CA SER A 151 9.77 -20.20 -3.94
C SER A 151 11.00 -19.87 -4.77
N SER A 152 12.03 -20.66 -4.66
CA SER A 152 13.22 -20.56 -5.50
C SER A 152 13.68 -21.91 -5.98
N THR A 153 14.56 -21.93 -6.99
CA THR A 153 15.12 -23.18 -7.52
C THR A 153 16.08 -23.85 -6.53
N GLN A 154 16.64 -23.10 -5.57
CA GLN A 154 17.62 -23.59 -4.60
C GLN A 154 17.07 -23.68 -3.17
N ALA A 155 16.02 -22.94 -2.84
CA ALA A 155 15.42 -22.91 -1.51
C ALA A 155 14.02 -23.51 -1.52
N GLN A 156 13.60 -23.99 -0.34
CA GLN A 156 12.26 -24.49 -0.14
C GLN A 156 11.26 -23.33 -0.19
N HIS A 157 10.01 -23.67 -0.50
CA HIS A 157 8.87 -22.77 -0.38
C HIS A 157 8.76 -22.18 1.03
N ALA A 158 8.58 -20.87 1.11
CA ALA A 158 8.43 -20.13 2.35
C ALA A 158 7.15 -19.32 2.33
N GLU A 159 6.48 -19.20 3.46
CA GLU A 159 5.24 -18.44 3.63
C GLU A 159 5.28 -17.61 4.91
N ALA A 160 4.64 -16.45 4.86
CA ALA A 160 4.43 -15.61 6.02
C ALA A 160 3.12 -14.81 5.90
N THR A 161 2.57 -14.43 7.04
CA THR A 161 1.46 -13.48 7.11
C THR A 161 1.84 -12.34 8.03
N LEU A 162 1.72 -11.12 7.55
CA LEU A 162 1.94 -9.89 8.30
C LEU A 162 0.62 -9.15 8.47
N TYR A 163 0.41 -8.62 9.66
CA TYR A 163 -0.79 -7.87 10.01
C TYR A 163 -0.41 -6.43 10.32
N PHE A 164 -1.14 -5.50 9.76
CA PHE A 164 -0.91 -4.07 9.95
C PHE A 164 -2.15 -3.38 10.46
N VAL A 165 -1.95 -2.34 11.23
CA VAL A 165 -2.99 -1.40 11.65
C VAL A 165 -2.75 -0.04 11.02
N ARG A 166 -3.83 0.65 10.64
CA ARG A 166 -3.78 1.99 10.09
C ARG A 166 -3.49 2.99 11.22
N LYS A 167 -2.57 3.92 10.97
CA LYS A 167 -2.28 5.07 11.85
C LYS A 167 -3.01 6.31 11.42
#